data_61ccfe8471e57e0435e12f5fe2494457
#
_entry.id   61ccfe8471e57e0435e12f5fe2494457
#
_cell.length_a   1.000
_cell.length_b   1.000
_cell.length_c   1.000
_cell.angle_alpha   90.00
_cell.angle_beta   90.00
_cell.angle_gamma   90.00
#
_symmetry.space_group_name_H-M   'P 1'
#
loop_
_entity.id
_entity.type
_entity.pdbx_description
1 polymer ?
#
loop_
_entity_poly.entity_id
_entity_poly.type
_entity_poly.pdbx_seq_one_letter_code
_entity_poly.pdbx_strand_id
1 'polypeptide(L)'
;IDSNSKIIINRNVVKRVMKIMPYLSYENDPYLVTVDGKLYWMMDAYTESSLYPYSEPISGKTTNYIRNSVKVVVDAYNGDVKFYIVDEEDPIAQTYQKIYPTLFKDFDEMPEGLRSHIRYPNYLFAIQADIYAKYHMEDVNVFYQKEDVWDVAYEIYGTEKTQMEPNYYIAKLPGEEKAEFFNSLPFTPRSKQNMTALMVARNDGDAYGSLVLYQFPKSRTIYGPEQIEAQIDQNTEISKEFSLWKSSGTSYRRGNMFVIPINTSVLYVEPVYLEATNSSIPEVKRIIVAYDDKIAYEETLAECLVSLFGDEAEKGVETTEPSGGEADKDKLTTKELAALAAAAYENAQKAM
;
A
#
# COMPACT_ATOMS: atom_id res chain seq x y z
N ILE A 1 -33.98 -10.85 -28.36
CA ILE A 1 -32.80 -11.74 -28.39
C ILE A 1 -32.86 -12.40 -29.77
N ASP A 2 -31.86 -12.20 -30.58
CA ASP A 2 -31.70 -12.82 -31.91
C ASP A 2 -30.49 -13.77 -31.93
N SER A 3 -30.19 -14.35 -33.09
CA SER A 3 -29.06 -15.29 -33.24
C SER A 3 -27.69 -14.69 -32.98
N ASN A 4 -27.57 -13.35 -32.94
CA ASN A 4 -26.33 -12.62 -32.69
C ASN A 4 -26.23 -12.14 -31.25
N SER A 5 -27.29 -12.28 -30.46
CA SER A 5 -27.32 -11.87 -29.05
C SER A 5 -26.40 -12.73 -28.23
N LYS A 6 -25.52 -12.08 -27.40
CA LYS A 6 -24.62 -12.76 -26.49
C LYS A 6 -25.06 -12.51 -25.04
N ILE A 7 -25.00 -13.53 -24.22
CA ILE A 7 -25.30 -13.46 -22.81
C ILE A 7 -23.96 -13.54 -22.02
N ILE A 8 -23.70 -12.54 -21.21
CA ILE A 8 -22.54 -12.57 -20.32
C ILE A 8 -22.95 -13.23 -19.00
N ILE A 9 -22.33 -14.35 -18.68
CA ILE A 9 -22.46 -15.07 -17.41
C ILE A 9 -21.18 -14.88 -16.60
N ASN A 10 -21.26 -15.06 -15.26
CA ASN A 10 -20.13 -14.85 -14.34
C ASN A 10 -19.51 -13.45 -14.51
N ARG A 11 -20.33 -12.40 -14.34
CA ARG A 11 -19.92 -11.00 -14.53
C ARG A 11 -18.96 -10.50 -13.45
N ASN A 12 -19.02 -11.06 -12.24
CA ASN A 12 -18.01 -10.76 -11.22
C ASN A 12 -16.65 -11.30 -11.68
N VAL A 13 -15.66 -10.43 -11.76
CA VAL A 13 -14.34 -10.71 -12.35
C VAL A 13 -13.61 -11.83 -11.60
N VAL A 14 -13.61 -11.81 -10.28
CA VAL A 14 -12.95 -12.84 -9.43
C VAL A 14 -13.61 -14.20 -9.66
N LYS A 15 -14.95 -14.27 -9.56
CA LYS A 15 -15.67 -15.53 -9.79
C LYS A 15 -15.48 -16.07 -11.22
N ARG A 16 -15.34 -15.17 -12.20
CA ARG A 16 -15.09 -15.53 -13.59
C ARG A 16 -13.74 -16.22 -13.74
N VAL A 17 -12.70 -15.62 -13.21
CA VAL A 17 -11.32 -16.11 -13.27
C VAL A 17 -11.18 -17.42 -12.52
N MET A 18 -11.69 -17.51 -11.29
CA MET A 18 -11.68 -18.74 -10.47
C MET A 18 -12.40 -19.91 -11.15
N LYS A 19 -13.43 -19.63 -11.98
CA LYS A 19 -14.14 -20.67 -12.71
C LYS A 19 -13.36 -21.21 -13.91
N ILE A 20 -12.47 -20.39 -14.49
CA ILE A 20 -11.62 -20.79 -15.61
C ILE A 20 -10.41 -21.58 -15.08
N MET A 21 -9.75 -21.09 -14.03
CA MET A 21 -8.58 -21.74 -13.43
C MET A 21 -8.74 -21.85 -11.90
N PRO A 22 -9.42 -22.91 -11.41
CA PRO A 22 -9.74 -23.06 -9.98
C PRO A 22 -8.56 -23.54 -9.10
N TYR A 23 -7.40 -23.82 -9.69
CA TYR A 23 -6.23 -24.38 -8.99
C TYR A 23 -5.23 -23.32 -8.53
N LEU A 24 -5.48 -22.04 -8.83
CA LEU A 24 -4.73 -20.91 -8.33
C LEU A 24 -5.50 -20.24 -7.20
N SER A 25 -4.78 -19.61 -6.28
CA SER A 25 -5.35 -18.64 -5.33
C SER A 25 -5.29 -17.25 -5.94
N TYR A 26 -6.24 -16.39 -5.60
CA TYR A 26 -6.40 -15.09 -6.23
C TYR A 26 -6.44 -13.97 -5.20
N GLU A 27 -5.84 -12.83 -5.57
CA GLU A 27 -6.03 -11.58 -4.84
C GLU A 27 -7.53 -11.19 -4.84
N ASN A 28 -8.02 -10.73 -3.69
CA ASN A 28 -9.43 -10.35 -3.57
C ASN A 28 -9.73 -8.94 -4.07
N ASP A 29 -8.70 -8.16 -4.37
CA ASP A 29 -8.78 -6.78 -4.81
C ASP A 29 -8.31 -6.61 -6.26
N PRO A 30 -9.13 -7.00 -7.26
CA PRO A 30 -8.83 -6.71 -8.65
C PRO A 30 -8.91 -5.21 -8.90
N TYR A 31 -7.96 -4.65 -9.66
CA TYR A 31 -7.91 -3.23 -9.97
C TYR A 31 -8.15 -2.96 -11.45
N LEU A 32 -8.78 -1.82 -11.73
CA LEU A 32 -9.15 -1.40 -13.08
C LEU A 32 -8.07 -0.45 -13.63
N VAL A 33 -7.64 -0.71 -14.86
CA VAL A 33 -6.64 0.11 -15.56
C VAL A 33 -7.15 0.55 -16.92
N THR A 34 -6.65 1.69 -17.40
CA THR A 34 -6.94 2.21 -18.73
C THR A 34 -5.71 2.12 -19.60
N VAL A 35 -5.80 1.38 -20.69
CA VAL A 35 -4.73 1.24 -21.69
C VAL A 35 -5.30 1.51 -23.08
N ASP A 36 -4.71 2.45 -23.80
CA ASP A 36 -5.16 2.86 -25.16
C ASP A 36 -6.67 3.15 -25.24
N GLY A 37 -7.21 3.83 -24.22
CA GLY A 37 -8.62 4.18 -24.13
C GLY A 37 -9.57 3.02 -23.86
N LYS A 38 -9.05 1.85 -23.47
CA LYS A 38 -9.82 0.66 -23.08
C LYS A 38 -9.60 0.31 -21.62
N LEU A 39 -10.62 -0.26 -21.00
CA LEU A 39 -10.60 -0.68 -19.60
C LEU A 39 -10.27 -2.17 -19.49
N TYR A 40 -9.37 -2.49 -18.57
CA TYR A 40 -8.98 -3.85 -18.20
C TYR A 40 -8.99 -4.02 -16.70
N TRP A 41 -9.46 -5.16 -16.23
CA TRP A 41 -9.23 -5.60 -14.86
C TRP A 41 -7.92 -6.34 -14.80
N MET A 42 -7.11 -6.01 -13.80
CA MET A 42 -5.90 -6.75 -13.46
C MET A 42 -6.06 -7.38 -12.08
N MET A 43 -5.49 -8.56 -11.90
CA MET A 43 -5.57 -9.32 -10.66
C MET A 43 -4.36 -10.23 -10.51
N ASP A 44 -3.86 -10.33 -9.29
CA ASP A 44 -2.78 -11.22 -8.93
C ASP A 44 -3.30 -12.63 -8.65
N ALA A 45 -2.53 -13.63 -9.07
CA ALA A 45 -2.80 -15.02 -8.79
C ALA A 45 -1.55 -15.73 -8.24
N TYR A 46 -1.80 -16.66 -7.34
CA TYR A 46 -0.76 -17.35 -6.59
C TYR A 46 -0.80 -18.85 -6.82
N THR A 47 0.39 -19.44 -6.85
CA THR A 47 0.59 -20.85 -6.64
C THR A 47 0.84 -21.09 -5.16
N GLU A 48 0.21 -22.11 -4.60
CA GLU A 48 0.29 -22.41 -3.17
C GLU A 48 0.52 -23.92 -2.94
N SER A 49 1.19 -24.23 -1.84
CA SER A 49 1.33 -25.60 -1.34
C SER A 49 1.39 -25.62 0.19
N SER A 50 0.93 -26.70 0.78
CA SER A 50 1.08 -27.00 2.23
C SER A 50 2.14 -28.07 2.51
N LEU A 51 2.89 -28.47 1.48
CA LEU A 51 3.78 -29.63 1.53
C LEU A 51 5.28 -29.26 1.42
N TYR A 52 5.62 -27.97 1.52
CA TYR A 52 7.02 -27.55 1.43
C TYR A 52 7.78 -27.92 2.71
N PRO A 53 8.90 -28.68 2.62
CA PRO A 53 9.60 -29.16 3.80
C PRO A 53 10.20 -28.00 4.63
N TYR A 54 10.10 -28.10 5.95
CA TYR A 54 10.71 -27.18 6.93
C TYR A 54 10.28 -25.70 6.79
N SER A 55 9.20 -25.40 6.07
CA SER A 55 8.65 -24.07 5.95
C SER A 55 7.53 -23.84 6.97
N GLU A 56 7.56 -22.70 7.66
CA GLU A 56 6.48 -22.29 8.59
C GLU A 56 5.21 -21.98 7.80
N PRO A 57 4.05 -22.46 8.22
CA PRO A 57 2.78 -22.09 7.59
C PRO A 57 2.45 -20.62 7.78
N ILE A 58 1.75 -20.04 6.80
CA ILE A 58 1.15 -18.71 6.92
C ILE A 58 0.20 -18.72 8.14
N SER A 59 0.22 -17.64 8.92
CA SER A 59 -0.59 -17.51 10.13
C SER A 59 -2.08 -17.82 9.85
N GLY A 60 -2.64 -18.74 10.62
CA GLY A 60 -4.03 -19.17 10.49
C GLY A 60 -4.35 -20.05 9.27
N LYS A 61 -3.33 -20.48 8.49
CA LYS A 61 -3.49 -21.35 7.31
C LYS A 61 -2.60 -22.60 7.40
N THR A 62 -2.83 -23.55 6.51
CA THR A 62 -1.95 -24.70 6.31
C THR A 62 -0.92 -24.46 5.21
N THR A 63 -1.14 -23.45 4.37
CA THR A 63 -0.25 -23.07 3.26
C THR A 63 1.10 -22.63 3.81
N ASN A 64 2.19 -23.22 3.32
CA ASN A 64 3.56 -22.93 3.71
C ASN A 64 4.50 -22.65 2.52
N TYR A 65 3.93 -22.50 1.33
CA TYR A 65 4.59 -22.08 0.10
C TYR A 65 3.61 -21.24 -0.69
N ILE A 66 4.02 -20.06 -1.12
CA ILE A 66 3.25 -19.16 -1.97
C ILE A 66 4.17 -18.37 -2.88
N ARG A 67 3.79 -18.24 -4.16
CA ARG A 67 4.46 -17.38 -5.13
C ARG A 67 3.41 -16.61 -5.95
N ASN A 68 3.67 -15.35 -6.25
CA ASN A 68 2.87 -14.56 -7.19
C ASN A 68 3.33 -14.81 -8.62
N SER A 69 3.06 -15.99 -9.13
CA SER A 69 3.61 -16.47 -10.41
C SER A 69 2.76 -16.09 -11.62
N VAL A 70 1.53 -15.62 -11.40
CA VAL A 70 0.60 -15.34 -12.50
C VAL A 70 -0.07 -13.99 -12.31
N LYS A 71 -0.07 -13.19 -13.40
CA LYS A 71 -0.91 -11.99 -13.51
C LYS A 71 -2.09 -12.29 -14.43
N VAL A 72 -3.27 -11.88 -14.01
CA VAL A 72 -4.51 -12.09 -14.77
C VAL A 72 -5.03 -10.77 -15.29
N VAL A 73 -5.37 -10.74 -16.57
CA VAL A 73 -5.97 -9.58 -17.24
C VAL A 73 -7.33 -9.98 -17.78
N VAL A 74 -8.34 -9.18 -17.48
CA VAL A 74 -9.71 -9.39 -17.99
C VAL A 74 -10.16 -8.15 -18.75
N ASP A 75 -10.52 -8.32 -20.01
CA ASP A 75 -11.13 -7.26 -20.81
C ASP A 75 -12.49 -6.88 -20.21
N ALA A 76 -12.66 -5.60 -19.84
CA ALA A 76 -13.87 -5.13 -19.17
C ALA A 76 -15.11 -5.11 -20.08
N TYR A 77 -14.95 -5.17 -21.40
CA TYR A 77 -16.06 -5.11 -22.37
C TYR A 77 -16.59 -6.48 -22.74
N ASN A 78 -15.71 -7.43 -23.06
CA ASN A 78 -16.10 -8.75 -23.54
C ASN A 78 -15.87 -9.87 -22.53
N GLY A 79 -15.08 -9.59 -21.47
CA GLY A 79 -14.77 -10.53 -20.40
C GLY A 79 -13.76 -11.60 -20.80
N ASP A 80 -12.97 -11.41 -21.84
CA ASP A 80 -11.83 -12.27 -22.17
C ASP A 80 -10.82 -12.27 -21.05
N VAL A 81 -10.32 -13.45 -20.67
CA VAL A 81 -9.37 -13.64 -19.57
C VAL A 81 -8.05 -14.14 -20.13
N LYS A 82 -6.96 -13.52 -19.74
CA LYS A 82 -5.60 -13.93 -20.07
C LYS A 82 -4.81 -14.13 -18.81
N PHE A 83 -4.06 -15.23 -18.72
CA PHE A 83 -3.17 -15.57 -17.64
C PHE A 83 -1.73 -15.45 -18.14
N TYR A 84 -0.93 -14.58 -17.51
CA TYR A 84 0.47 -14.39 -17.85
C TYR A 84 1.36 -14.94 -16.74
N ILE A 85 2.26 -15.87 -17.08
CA ILE A 85 3.26 -16.37 -16.14
C ILE A 85 4.37 -15.34 -16.05
N VAL A 86 4.57 -14.81 -14.83
CA VAL A 86 5.58 -13.78 -14.54
C VAL A 86 6.78 -14.33 -13.76
N ASP A 87 6.65 -15.53 -13.18
CA ASP A 87 7.70 -16.26 -12.50
C ASP A 87 7.93 -17.60 -13.22
N GLU A 88 8.90 -17.58 -14.12
CA GLU A 88 9.27 -18.76 -14.90
C GLU A 88 10.01 -19.83 -14.08
N GLU A 89 10.49 -19.48 -12.89
CA GLU A 89 11.17 -20.44 -11.99
C GLU A 89 10.19 -21.21 -11.11
N ASP A 90 8.89 -20.83 -11.07
CA ASP A 90 7.91 -21.55 -10.27
C ASP A 90 7.52 -22.89 -10.92
N PRO A 91 7.89 -24.03 -10.29
CA PRO A 91 7.61 -25.36 -10.85
C PRO A 91 6.11 -25.68 -10.93
N ILE A 92 5.28 -25.06 -10.06
CA ILE A 92 3.83 -25.27 -10.07
C ILE A 92 3.21 -24.55 -11.27
N ALA A 93 3.58 -23.26 -11.48
CA ALA A 93 3.13 -22.49 -12.62
C ALA A 93 3.53 -23.13 -13.95
N GLN A 94 4.78 -23.57 -14.07
CA GLN A 94 5.26 -24.30 -15.24
C GLN A 94 4.51 -25.61 -15.49
N THR A 95 4.15 -26.31 -14.41
CA THR A 95 3.36 -27.53 -14.53
C THR A 95 1.98 -27.24 -15.09
N TYR A 96 1.31 -26.20 -14.58
CA TYR A 96 0.00 -25.78 -15.11
C TYR A 96 0.10 -25.31 -16.57
N GLN A 97 1.14 -24.60 -16.95
CA GLN A 97 1.36 -24.20 -18.34
C GLN A 97 1.47 -25.41 -19.29
N LYS A 98 2.18 -26.46 -18.87
CA LYS A 98 2.28 -27.70 -19.63
C LYS A 98 0.96 -28.47 -19.73
N ILE A 99 0.15 -28.45 -18.66
CA ILE A 99 -1.16 -29.12 -18.64
C ILE A 99 -2.19 -28.32 -19.49
N TYR A 100 -2.13 -27.00 -19.44
CA TYR A 100 -3.07 -26.08 -20.10
C TYR A 100 -2.34 -25.09 -21.04
N PRO A 101 -1.69 -25.56 -22.11
CA PRO A 101 -0.78 -24.74 -22.93
C PRO A 101 -1.47 -23.61 -23.69
N THR A 102 -2.80 -23.68 -23.86
CA THR A 102 -3.58 -22.63 -24.52
C THR A 102 -4.14 -21.58 -23.57
N LEU A 103 -4.06 -21.82 -22.26
CA LEU A 103 -4.59 -20.94 -21.22
C LEU A 103 -3.57 -19.91 -20.77
N PHE A 104 -2.33 -20.35 -20.57
CA PHE A 104 -1.27 -19.51 -20.08
C PHE A 104 -0.45 -18.90 -21.22
N LYS A 105 0.01 -17.69 -21.01
CA LYS A 105 0.88 -16.92 -21.88
C LYS A 105 2.17 -16.59 -21.16
N ASP A 106 3.23 -16.42 -21.92
CA ASP A 106 4.49 -15.94 -21.37
C ASP A 106 4.37 -14.44 -21.04
N PHE A 107 5.13 -13.99 -20.07
CA PHE A 107 5.10 -12.58 -19.64
C PHE A 107 5.41 -11.62 -20.79
N ASP A 108 6.30 -12.01 -21.68
CA ASP A 108 6.68 -11.22 -22.85
C ASP A 108 5.55 -10.97 -23.85
N GLU A 109 4.49 -11.77 -23.82
CA GLU A 109 3.29 -11.54 -24.61
C GLU A 109 2.34 -10.48 -24.03
N MET A 110 2.60 -10.01 -22.78
CA MET A 110 1.78 -8.96 -22.17
C MET A 110 2.09 -7.61 -22.81
N PRO A 111 1.08 -6.89 -23.33
CA PRO A 111 1.26 -5.54 -23.85
C PRO A 111 1.94 -4.60 -22.85
N GLU A 112 2.85 -3.77 -23.33
CA GLU A 112 3.63 -2.83 -22.50
C GLU A 112 2.74 -1.91 -21.66
N GLY A 113 1.65 -1.40 -22.25
CA GLY A 113 0.68 -0.59 -21.52
C GLY A 113 0.02 -1.31 -20.34
N LEU A 114 -0.09 -2.64 -20.36
CA LEU A 114 -0.57 -3.42 -19.20
C LEU A 114 0.58 -3.71 -18.22
N ARG A 115 1.80 -3.94 -18.71
CA ARG A 115 2.97 -4.16 -17.85
C ARG A 115 3.25 -2.95 -16.96
N SER A 116 3.08 -1.74 -17.48
CA SER A 116 3.29 -0.50 -16.72
C SER A 116 2.30 -0.29 -15.56
N HIS A 117 1.22 -1.09 -15.52
CA HIS A 117 0.24 -1.07 -14.42
C HIS A 117 0.39 -2.22 -13.44
N ILE A 118 1.40 -3.07 -13.60
CA ILE A 118 1.68 -4.14 -12.63
C ILE A 118 2.11 -3.51 -11.31
N ARG A 119 1.54 -4.02 -10.21
CA ARG A 119 1.90 -3.63 -8.86
C ARG A 119 2.29 -4.84 -8.02
N TYR A 120 3.12 -4.63 -7.00
CA TYR A 120 3.46 -5.67 -6.05
C TYR A 120 2.26 -5.98 -5.15
N PRO A 121 1.81 -7.24 -5.04
CA PRO A 121 0.53 -7.54 -4.41
C PRO A 121 0.58 -7.41 -2.89
N ASN A 122 -0.43 -6.73 -2.34
CA ASN A 122 -0.54 -6.46 -0.91
C ASN A 122 -0.62 -7.74 -0.07
N TYR A 123 -1.32 -8.76 -0.53
CA TYR A 123 -1.43 -10.03 0.20
C TYR A 123 -0.07 -10.73 0.38
N LEU A 124 0.72 -10.83 -0.70
CA LEU A 124 2.06 -11.42 -0.60
C LEU A 124 2.97 -10.56 0.28
N PHE A 125 2.91 -9.24 0.13
CA PHE A 125 3.71 -8.33 0.92
C PHE A 125 3.40 -8.41 2.41
N ALA A 126 2.14 -8.50 2.79
CA ALA A 126 1.72 -8.69 4.19
C ALA A 126 2.26 -10.00 4.78
N ILE A 127 2.22 -11.10 4.02
CA ILE A 127 2.79 -12.39 4.44
C ILE A 127 4.30 -12.26 4.66
N GLN A 128 5.02 -11.64 3.71
CA GLN A 128 6.46 -11.45 3.81
C GLN A 128 6.84 -10.56 4.99
N ALA A 129 6.07 -9.50 5.26
CA ALA A 129 6.25 -8.65 6.42
C ALA A 129 6.07 -9.43 7.73
N ASP A 130 5.03 -10.26 7.84
CA ASP A 130 4.74 -11.08 9.02
C ASP A 130 5.86 -12.10 9.32
N ILE A 131 6.42 -12.69 8.24
CA ILE A 131 7.56 -13.59 8.35
C ILE A 131 8.82 -12.82 8.74
N TYR A 132 9.11 -11.69 8.08
CA TYR A 132 10.29 -10.89 8.36
C TYR A 132 10.29 -10.32 9.78
N ALA A 133 9.12 -10.03 10.34
CA ALA A 133 8.95 -9.61 11.73
C ALA A 133 9.58 -10.56 12.77
N LYS A 134 9.80 -11.82 12.40
CA LYS A 134 10.50 -12.84 13.21
C LYS A 134 11.93 -13.07 12.69
N TYR A 135 12.11 -13.17 11.38
CA TYR A 135 13.36 -13.61 10.76
C TYR A 135 14.39 -12.50 10.56
N HIS A 136 14.13 -11.27 11.00
CA HIS A 136 15.12 -10.20 11.05
C HIS A 136 16.17 -10.40 12.18
N MET A 137 15.88 -11.29 13.16
CA MET A 137 16.78 -11.58 14.27
C MET A 137 17.91 -12.51 13.79
N GLU A 138 19.12 -11.98 13.75
CA GLU A 138 20.31 -12.73 13.29
C GLU A 138 20.96 -13.58 14.40
N ASP A 139 20.83 -13.16 15.67
CA ASP A 139 21.34 -13.94 16.81
C ASP A 139 20.40 -15.11 17.12
N VAL A 140 20.97 -16.33 17.11
CA VAL A 140 20.20 -17.57 17.30
C VAL A 140 19.52 -17.62 18.68
N ASN A 141 20.12 -17.07 19.72
CA ASN A 141 19.54 -17.08 21.08
C ASN A 141 18.38 -16.09 21.15
N VAL A 142 18.55 -14.88 20.59
CA VAL A 142 17.49 -13.86 20.49
C VAL A 142 16.32 -14.39 19.69
N PHE A 143 16.58 -15.06 18.55
CA PHE A 143 15.58 -15.72 17.73
C PHE A 143 14.82 -16.83 18.49
N TYR A 144 15.55 -17.73 19.14
CA TYR A 144 14.97 -18.82 19.90
C TYR A 144 14.11 -18.35 21.08
N GLN A 145 14.58 -17.33 21.80
CA GLN A 145 13.89 -16.76 22.95
C GLN A 145 12.78 -15.77 22.52
N LYS A 146 12.73 -15.36 21.24
CA LYS A 146 11.79 -14.39 20.69
C LYS A 146 11.83 -13.03 21.39
N GLU A 147 13.04 -12.56 21.74
CA GLU A 147 13.24 -11.35 22.55
C GLU A 147 12.98 -10.06 21.77
N ASP A 148 13.26 -10.03 20.46
CA ASP A 148 13.12 -8.83 19.61
C ASP A 148 12.13 -9.05 18.45
N VAL A 149 11.05 -9.79 18.69
CA VAL A 149 10.01 -9.97 17.66
C VAL A 149 9.29 -8.66 17.41
N TRP A 150 9.09 -8.34 16.13
CA TRP A 150 8.29 -7.20 15.72
C TRP A 150 6.86 -7.61 15.40
N ASP A 151 5.98 -6.62 15.38
CA ASP A 151 4.63 -6.73 14.84
C ASP A 151 4.44 -5.61 13.80
N VAL A 152 3.63 -5.83 12.77
CA VAL A 152 3.13 -4.74 11.94
C VAL A 152 2.36 -3.78 12.84
N ALA A 153 2.59 -2.50 12.70
CA ALA A 153 2.00 -1.48 13.55
C ALA A 153 0.46 -1.48 13.50
N TYR A 154 -0.16 -0.87 14.50
CA TYR A 154 -1.61 -0.72 14.58
C TYR A 154 -2.01 0.73 14.32
N GLU A 155 -3.20 0.92 13.75
CA GLU A 155 -3.86 2.20 13.51
C GLU A 155 -5.32 2.17 13.99
N ILE A 156 -5.98 3.30 14.01
CA ILE A 156 -7.43 3.38 14.18
C ILE A 156 -8.06 3.59 12.80
N TYR A 157 -8.66 2.53 12.26
CA TYR A 157 -9.42 2.62 11.02
C TYR A 157 -10.92 2.66 11.31
N GLY A 158 -11.58 3.69 10.86
CA GLY A 158 -12.98 3.94 11.24
C GLY A 158 -13.09 4.34 12.70
N THR A 159 -13.43 3.40 13.56
CA THR A 159 -13.52 3.56 15.02
C THR A 159 -12.85 2.39 15.77
N GLU A 160 -12.20 1.50 15.05
CA GLU A 160 -11.62 0.29 15.59
C GLU A 160 -10.10 0.29 15.44
N LYS A 161 -9.41 -0.24 16.44
CA LYS A 161 -7.97 -0.50 16.35
C LYS A 161 -7.76 -1.74 15.51
N THR A 162 -7.05 -1.57 14.39
CA THR A 162 -6.71 -2.63 13.45
C THR A 162 -5.20 -2.65 13.19
N GLN A 163 -4.68 -3.80 12.81
CA GLN A 163 -3.33 -3.88 12.27
C GLN A 163 -3.31 -3.18 10.91
N MET A 164 -2.27 -2.39 10.64
CA MET A 164 -2.15 -1.70 9.37
C MET A 164 -2.06 -2.67 8.21
N GLU A 165 -2.74 -2.33 7.12
CA GLU A 165 -2.63 -3.03 5.85
C GLU A 165 -1.62 -2.31 4.94
N PRO A 166 -0.99 -3.02 3.97
CA PRO A 166 -0.12 -2.37 3.00
C PRO A 166 -0.86 -1.31 2.19
N ASN A 167 -0.34 -0.11 2.18
CA ASN A 167 -0.87 0.99 1.36
C ASN A 167 0.11 1.35 0.25
N TYR A 168 -0.43 1.72 -0.92
CA TYR A 168 0.35 2.19 -2.05
C TYR A 168 0.60 3.70 -1.96
N TYR A 169 1.83 4.11 -2.31
CA TYR A 169 2.28 5.49 -2.29
C TYR A 169 3.02 5.83 -3.57
N ILE A 170 3.04 7.12 -3.90
CA ILE A 170 3.99 7.70 -4.84
C ILE A 170 4.76 8.75 -4.06
N ALA A 171 6.00 8.46 -3.73
CA ALA A 171 6.87 9.36 -2.99
C ALA A 171 8.34 9.09 -3.32
N LYS A 172 9.21 10.02 -2.93
CA LYS A 172 10.64 9.84 -3.02
C LYS A 172 11.13 9.05 -1.83
N LEU A 173 11.65 7.85 -2.06
CA LEU A 173 12.24 7.04 -1.02
C LEU A 173 13.60 7.60 -0.57
N PRO A 174 14.00 7.43 0.70
CA PRO A 174 15.31 7.82 1.18
C PRO A 174 16.44 7.20 0.36
N GLY A 175 17.35 8.03 -0.14
CA GLY A 175 18.46 7.62 -0.99
C GLY A 175 18.15 7.55 -2.48
N GLU A 176 16.91 7.68 -2.91
CA GLU A 176 16.52 7.68 -4.31
C GLU A 176 16.43 9.10 -4.87
N GLU A 177 16.65 9.25 -6.19
CA GLU A 177 16.60 10.56 -6.84
C GLU A 177 15.21 10.96 -7.31
N LYS A 178 14.35 9.99 -7.60
CA LYS A 178 13.01 10.20 -8.18
C LYS A 178 11.92 9.64 -7.24
N ALA A 179 10.74 10.20 -7.37
CA ALA A 179 9.55 9.58 -6.79
C ALA A 179 9.26 8.27 -7.53
N GLU A 180 8.83 7.26 -6.79
CA GLU A 180 8.45 5.96 -7.30
C GLU A 180 7.16 5.45 -6.64
N PHE A 181 6.50 4.53 -7.29
CA PHE A 181 5.34 3.84 -6.76
C PHE A 181 5.79 2.65 -5.90
N PHE A 182 5.30 2.59 -4.69
CA PHE A 182 5.63 1.51 -3.74
C PHE A 182 4.50 1.27 -2.75
N ASN A 183 4.52 0.14 -2.07
CA ASN A 183 3.70 -0.12 -0.90
C ASN A 183 4.59 -0.31 0.33
N SER A 184 4.07 0.02 1.50
CA SER A 184 4.85 -0.05 2.74
C SER A 184 4.05 -0.52 3.94
N LEU A 185 4.79 -1.06 4.94
CA LEU A 185 4.29 -1.43 6.26
C LEU A 185 5.28 -1.03 7.34
N PRO A 186 4.84 -0.29 8.38
CA PRO A 186 5.66 0.02 9.52
C PRO A 186 5.68 -1.13 10.53
N PHE A 187 6.83 -1.29 11.20
CA PHE A 187 7.02 -2.25 12.29
C PHE A 187 7.25 -1.56 13.63
N THR A 188 6.66 -2.15 14.67
CA THR A 188 6.95 -1.83 16.07
C THR A 188 7.44 -3.09 16.79
N PRO A 189 8.34 -2.98 17.78
CA PRO A 189 8.63 -4.14 18.64
C PRO A 189 7.37 -4.57 19.36
N ARG A 190 7.15 -5.87 19.51
CA ARG A 190 5.92 -6.45 20.09
C ARG A 190 5.48 -5.83 21.43
N SER A 191 6.43 -5.39 22.24
CA SER A 191 6.18 -4.81 23.58
C SER A 191 6.24 -3.30 23.63
N LYS A 192 6.40 -2.62 22.47
CA LYS A 192 6.59 -1.16 22.40
C LYS A 192 5.79 -0.59 21.25
N GLN A 193 5.45 0.69 21.33
CA GLN A 193 4.69 1.38 20.31
C GLN A 193 5.53 2.24 19.36
N ASN A 194 6.81 2.46 19.71
CA ASN A 194 7.73 3.21 18.87
C ASN A 194 8.03 2.42 17.59
N MET A 195 8.07 3.10 16.46
CA MET A 195 8.41 2.49 15.19
C MET A 195 9.91 2.13 15.14
N THR A 196 10.20 0.91 14.73
CA THR A 196 11.57 0.40 14.62
C THR A 196 12.06 0.30 13.19
N ALA A 197 11.15 0.03 12.25
CA ALA A 197 11.46 -0.07 10.84
C ALA A 197 10.23 0.21 9.97
N LEU A 198 10.49 0.54 8.70
CA LEU A 198 9.50 0.61 7.63
C LEU A 198 9.94 -0.33 6.52
N MET A 199 9.12 -1.32 6.21
CA MET A 199 9.33 -2.21 5.07
C MET A 199 8.62 -1.65 3.85
N VAL A 200 9.30 -1.66 2.72
CA VAL A 200 8.83 -1.11 1.44
C VAL A 200 8.97 -2.17 0.37
N ALA A 201 7.93 -2.36 -0.43
CA ALA A 201 8.00 -3.13 -1.68
C ALA A 201 7.95 -2.16 -2.86
N ARG A 202 8.99 -2.17 -3.68
CA ARG A 202 9.14 -1.28 -4.84
C ARG A 202 8.34 -1.82 -6.02
N ASN A 203 7.70 -0.93 -6.76
CA ASN A 203 6.79 -1.30 -7.87
C ASN A 203 7.28 -0.86 -9.24
N ASP A 204 8.24 0.07 -9.34
CA ASP A 204 8.61 0.67 -10.60
C ASP A 204 9.86 0.03 -11.24
N GLY A 205 9.81 -0.14 -12.56
CA GLY A 205 10.94 -0.48 -13.42
C GLY A 205 11.72 -1.70 -12.96
N ASP A 206 13.05 -1.62 -13.02
CA ASP A 206 13.97 -2.71 -12.64
C ASP A 206 13.97 -2.99 -11.13
N ALA A 207 13.42 -2.08 -10.33
CA ALA A 207 13.30 -2.26 -8.88
C ALA A 207 12.04 -3.04 -8.46
N TYR A 208 11.15 -3.36 -9.39
CA TYR A 208 9.93 -4.13 -9.11
C TYR A 208 10.22 -5.40 -8.32
N GLY A 209 9.47 -5.58 -7.21
CA GLY A 209 9.59 -6.75 -6.35
C GLY A 209 10.74 -6.71 -5.34
N SER A 210 11.59 -5.67 -5.38
CA SER A 210 12.62 -5.46 -4.36
C SER A 210 11.97 -5.04 -3.05
N LEU A 211 12.29 -5.77 -1.98
CA LEU A 211 11.89 -5.43 -0.62
C LEU A 211 13.03 -4.67 0.06
N VAL A 212 12.74 -3.47 0.53
CA VAL A 212 13.70 -2.60 1.22
C VAL A 212 13.23 -2.36 2.65
N LEU A 213 14.15 -2.45 3.60
CA LEU A 213 13.87 -2.17 5.00
C LEU A 213 14.61 -0.91 5.44
N TYR A 214 13.88 0.11 5.82
CA TYR A 214 14.42 1.30 6.47
C TYR A 214 14.36 1.12 7.97
N GLN A 215 15.51 0.87 8.61
CA GLN A 215 15.61 0.75 10.06
C GLN A 215 15.86 2.12 10.69
N PHE A 216 15.11 2.43 11.73
CA PHE A 216 15.29 3.68 12.47
C PHE A 216 16.35 3.53 13.55
N PRO A 217 17.24 4.53 13.72
CA PRO A 217 18.30 4.46 14.70
C PRO A 217 17.73 4.46 16.13
N LYS A 218 18.23 3.58 16.98
CA LYS A 218 17.80 3.49 18.41
C LYS A 218 18.07 4.76 19.22
N SER A 219 18.92 5.66 18.70
CA SER A 219 19.26 6.95 19.33
C SER A 219 18.17 8.02 19.16
N ARG A 220 17.21 7.80 18.26
CA ARG A 220 16.07 8.70 18.00
C ARG A 220 14.76 7.94 18.20
N THR A 221 13.87 8.51 18.97
CA THR A 221 12.52 7.97 19.11
C THR A 221 11.70 8.38 17.90
N ILE A 222 11.21 7.37 17.13
CA ILE A 222 10.22 7.58 16.07
C ILE A 222 8.90 7.05 16.61
N TYR A 223 7.90 7.90 16.69
CA TYR A 223 6.57 7.49 17.14
C TYR A 223 5.97 6.46 16.19
N GLY A 224 5.38 5.41 16.72
CA GLY A 224 4.57 4.51 15.91
C GLY A 224 3.18 5.08 15.65
N PRO A 225 2.47 4.56 14.64
CA PRO A 225 1.13 5.03 14.29
C PRO A 225 0.18 5.11 15.50
N GLU A 226 0.15 4.09 16.35
CA GLU A 226 -0.68 4.07 17.57
C GLU A 226 -0.36 5.21 18.56
N GLN A 227 0.89 5.67 18.63
CA GLN A 227 1.26 6.82 19.47
C GLN A 227 0.78 8.13 18.86
N ILE A 228 0.85 8.26 17.53
CA ILE A 228 0.28 9.40 16.81
C ILE A 228 -1.24 9.45 17.00
N GLU A 229 -1.91 8.30 16.91
CA GLU A 229 -3.34 8.18 17.21
C GLU A 229 -3.71 8.67 18.61
N ALA A 230 -2.91 8.28 19.61
CA ALA A 230 -3.11 8.74 20.98
C ALA A 230 -2.90 10.27 21.11
N GLN A 231 -1.95 10.85 20.39
CA GLN A 231 -1.74 12.30 20.37
C GLN A 231 -2.91 13.02 19.70
N ILE A 232 -3.45 12.48 18.61
CA ILE A 232 -4.64 12.99 17.92
C ILE A 232 -5.83 13.01 18.87
N ASP A 233 -6.09 11.91 19.57
CA ASP A 233 -7.21 11.79 20.51
C ASP A 233 -7.07 12.73 21.72
N GLN A 234 -5.84 13.05 22.14
CA GLN A 234 -5.55 13.99 23.21
C GLN A 234 -5.61 15.47 22.78
N ASN A 235 -5.61 15.74 21.46
CA ASN A 235 -5.72 17.10 20.95
C ASN A 235 -7.11 17.65 21.22
N THR A 236 -7.17 18.77 21.95
CA THR A 236 -8.44 19.36 22.43
C THR A 236 -9.32 19.85 21.29
N GLU A 237 -8.76 20.39 20.23
CA GLU A 237 -9.48 20.90 19.08
C GLU A 237 -10.12 19.74 18.29
N ILE A 238 -9.34 18.74 17.95
CA ILE A 238 -9.78 17.54 17.21
C ILE A 238 -10.86 16.81 18.02
N SER A 239 -10.59 16.51 19.28
CA SER A 239 -11.48 15.79 20.18
C SER A 239 -12.82 16.51 20.37
N LYS A 240 -12.81 17.84 20.42
CA LYS A 240 -14.02 18.68 20.51
C LYS A 240 -14.85 18.56 19.21
N GLU A 241 -14.25 18.67 18.04
CA GLU A 241 -14.95 18.59 16.77
C GLU A 241 -15.52 17.18 16.53
N PHE A 242 -14.77 16.13 16.85
CA PHE A 242 -15.23 14.73 16.78
C PHE A 242 -16.45 14.49 17.70
N SER A 243 -16.43 15.07 18.91
CA SER A 243 -17.55 14.98 19.84
C SER A 243 -18.80 15.73 19.33
N LEU A 244 -18.60 16.88 18.68
CA LEU A 244 -19.67 17.66 18.06
C LEU A 244 -20.34 16.88 16.92
N TRP A 245 -19.57 16.26 16.05
CA TRP A 245 -20.10 15.44 14.95
C TRP A 245 -20.92 14.25 15.46
N LYS A 246 -20.44 13.55 16.46
CA LYS A 246 -21.21 12.46 17.10
C LYS A 246 -22.55 12.95 17.66
N SER A 247 -22.59 14.14 18.26
CA SER A 247 -23.82 14.69 18.87
C SER A 247 -24.82 15.23 17.86
N SER A 248 -24.37 15.63 16.65
CA SER A 248 -25.22 16.20 15.61
C SER A 248 -25.92 15.17 14.72
N GLY A 249 -25.77 13.86 15.00
CA GLY A 249 -26.36 12.78 14.21
C GLY A 249 -25.60 12.48 12.91
N THR A 250 -24.40 12.99 12.77
CA THR A 250 -23.43 12.59 11.75
C THR A 250 -22.44 11.59 12.35
N SER A 251 -21.92 10.68 11.53
CA SER A 251 -20.79 9.81 11.92
C SER A 251 -19.52 10.31 11.23
N TYR A 252 -18.41 10.29 11.95
CA TYR A 252 -17.10 10.47 11.33
C TYR A 252 -16.39 9.13 11.28
N ARG A 253 -15.48 9.00 10.32
CA ARG A 253 -14.67 7.83 10.11
C ARG A 253 -13.24 8.25 9.83
N ARG A 254 -12.30 7.68 10.56
CA ARG A 254 -10.88 7.84 10.32
C ARG A 254 -10.46 6.94 9.17
N GLY A 255 -9.67 7.45 8.25
CA GLY A 255 -9.07 6.66 7.17
C GLY A 255 -7.78 5.99 7.60
N ASN A 256 -7.12 5.33 6.66
CA ASN A 256 -5.80 4.76 6.92
C ASN A 256 -4.78 5.87 7.21
N MET A 257 -3.89 5.63 8.14
CA MET A 257 -2.76 6.49 8.42
C MET A 257 -1.63 6.20 7.43
N PHE A 258 -1.27 7.18 6.62
CA PHE A 258 -0.13 7.11 5.71
C PHE A 258 1.15 7.40 6.47
N VAL A 259 2.12 6.49 6.39
CA VAL A 259 3.45 6.61 7.01
C VAL A 259 4.47 6.87 5.91
N ILE A 260 4.83 8.13 5.72
CA ILE A 260 5.64 8.58 4.59
C ILE A 260 7.07 8.85 5.08
N PRO A 261 8.08 8.08 4.62
CA PRO A 261 9.46 8.33 4.97
C PRO A 261 9.97 9.61 4.29
N ILE A 262 10.58 10.50 5.06
CA ILE A 262 11.16 11.74 4.56
C ILE A 262 12.59 11.86 5.10
N ASN A 263 13.57 11.47 4.30
CA ASN A 263 14.99 11.39 4.68
C ASN A 263 15.19 10.60 5.99
N THR A 264 15.48 11.30 7.10
CA THR A 264 15.68 10.70 8.42
C THR A 264 14.48 10.80 9.34
N SER A 265 13.34 11.29 8.85
CA SER A 265 12.09 11.51 9.59
C SER A 265 10.92 10.79 8.93
N VAL A 266 9.76 10.88 9.57
CA VAL A 266 8.51 10.31 9.07
C VAL A 266 7.41 11.35 9.18
N LEU A 267 6.61 11.46 8.14
CA LEU A 267 5.38 12.24 8.10
C LEU A 267 4.20 11.27 8.20
N TYR A 268 3.26 11.58 9.07
CA TYR A 268 2.01 10.83 9.22
C TYR A 268 0.88 11.68 8.64
N VAL A 269 0.05 11.07 7.79
CA VAL A 269 -1.09 11.75 7.17
C VAL A 269 -2.32 10.87 7.35
N GLU A 270 -3.39 11.42 7.90
CA GLU A 270 -4.62 10.69 8.14
C GLU A 270 -5.83 11.51 7.68
N PRO A 271 -6.62 11.02 6.70
CA PRO A 271 -7.86 11.66 6.30
C PRO A 271 -9.00 11.32 7.26
N VAL A 272 -9.86 12.30 7.53
CA VAL A 272 -11.08 12.11 8.31
C VAL A 272 -12.30 12.33 7.42
N TYR A 273 -13.12 11.29 7.34
CA TYR A 273 -14.34 11.30 6.54
C TYR A 273 -15.55 11.58 7.40
N LEU A 274 -16.47 12.37 6.85
CA LEU A 274 -17.77 12.61 7.43
C LEU A 274 -18.84 11.88 6.62
N GLU A 275 -19.69 11.11 7.31
CA GLU A 275 -20.81 10.40 6.71
C GLU A 275 -22.12 10.96 7.27
N ALA A 276 -22.99 11.48 6.41
CA ALA A 276 -24.32 11.87 6.83
C ALA A 276 -25.19 10.62 7.01
N THR A 277 -26.00 10.58 8.07
CA THR A 277 -26.85 9.44 8.42
C THR A 277 -27.81 9.01 7.28
N ASN A 278 -28.12 9.93 6.36
CA ASN A 278 -29.03 9.72 5.23
C ASN A 278 -28.33 9.67 3.86
N SER A 279 -27.00 9.76 3.81
CA SER A 279 -26.21 9.73 2.58
C SER A 279 -25.07 8.73 2.76
N SER A 280 -24.96 7.77 1.86
CA SER A 280 -23.93 6.73 1.90
C SER A 280 -22.61 7.12 1.22
N ILE A 281 -22.42 8.41 0.90
CA ILE A 281 -21.19 8.89 0.25
C ILE A 281 -20.35 9.58 1.34
N PRO A 282 -19.23 8.97 1.78
CA PRO A 282 -18.30 9.62 2.68
C PRO A 282 -17.57 10.77 1.98
N GLU A 283 -17.40 11.88 2.67
CA GLU A 283 -16.69 13.06 2.20
C GLU A 283 -15.48 13.32 3.08
N VAL A 284 -14.30 13.57 2.50
CA VAL A 284 -13.12 14.01 3.27
C VAL A 284 -13.41 15.37 3.86
N LYS A 285 -13.45 15.46 5.18
CA LYS A 285 -13.77 16.70 5.90
C LYS A 285 -12.55 17.35 6.50
N ARG A 286 -11.58 16.56 6.92
CA ARG A 286 -10.33 17.03 7.53
C ARG A 286 -9.19 16.15 7.12
N ILE A 287 -8.01 16.72 7.15
CA ILE A 287 -6.73 16.01 7.06
C ILE A 287 -5.98 16.29 8.37
N ILE A 288 -5.45 15.23 8.95
CA ILE A 288 -4.53 15.30 10.09
C ILE A 288 -3.13 15.03 9.57
N VAL A 289 -2.19 15.89 9.88
CA VAL A 289 -0.78 15.66 9.57
C VAL A 289 0.03 15.79 10.86
N ALA A 290 0.81 14.75 11.16
CA ALA A 290 1.72 14.76 12.29
C ALA A 290 3.18 14.67 11.83
N TYR A 291 4.04 15.47 12.46
CA TYR A 291 5.47 15.49 12.24
C TYR A 291 6.20 15.79 13.55
N ASP A 292 7.04 14.87 14.00
CA ASP A 292 7.64 14.90 15.33
C ASP A 292 6.53 15.11 16.41
N ASP A 293 6.61 16.16 17.23
CA ASP A 293 5.64 16.46 18.29
C ASP A 293 4.53 17.44 17.86
N LYS A 294 4.43 17.74 16.56
CA LYS A 294 3.45 18.71 16.02
C LYS A 294 2.36 18.00 15.29
N ILE A 295 1.12 18.47 15.46
CA ILE A 295 -0.06 18.02 14.72
C ILE A 295 -0.73 19.24 14.09
N ALA A 296 -1.01 19.14 12.78
CA ALA A 296 -1.89 20.05 12.06
C ALA A 296 -3.21 19.35 11.75
N TYR A 297 -4.30 20.13 11.75
CA TYR A 297 -5.66 19.64 11.54
C TYR A 297 -6.46 20.64 10.71
N GLU A 298 -6.51 20.45 9.39
CA GLU A 298 -7.07 21.41 8.46
C GLU A 298 -8.01 20.73 7.45
N GLU A 299 -8.59 21.51 6.53
CA GLU A 299 -9.46 20.96 5.48
C GLU A 299 -8.68 20.28 4.36
N THR A 300 -7.46 20.72 4.12
CA THR A 300 -6.59 20.20 3.04
C THR A 300 -5.19 19.84 3.55
N LEU A 301 -4.52 18.97 2.81
CA LEU A 301 -3.12 18.64 3.09
C LEU A 301 -2.21 19.87 2.96
N ALA A 302 -2.46 20.72 1.97
CA ALA A 302 -1.67 21.93 1.76
C ALA A 302 -1.73 22.87 2.98
N GLU A 303 -2.91 23.09 3.52
CA GLU A 303 -3.10 23.90 4.74
C GLU A 303 -2.39 23.27 5.95
N CYS A 304 -2.46 21.96 6.11
CA CYS A 304 -1.72 21.25 7.16
C CYS A 304 -0.20 21.46 7.02
N LEU A 305 0.33 21.38 5.81
CA LEU A 305 1.75 21.58 5.55
C LEU A 305 2.20 23.02 5.82
N VAL A 306 1.36 24.00 5.45
CA VAL A 306 1.59 25.43 5.78
C VAL A 306 1.56 25.63 7.28
N SER A 307 0.59 25.05 7.99
CA SER A 307 0.48 25.12 9.45
C SER A 307 1.71 24.54 10.17
N LEU A 308 2.28 23.46 9.65
CA LEU A 308 3.46 22.79 10.25
C LEU A 308 4.79 23.47 9.87
N PHE A 309 4.94 23.92 8.63
CA PHE A 309 6.22 24.31 8.04
C PHE A 309 6.29 25.75 7.52
N GLY A 310 5.19 26.52 7.58
CA GLY A 310 5.08 27.91 7.16
C GLY A 310 4.73 28.08 5.67
N ASP A 311 4.44 29.35 5.27
CA ASP A 311 3.89 29.72 3.95
C ASP A 311 4.78 29.33 2.75
N GLU A 312 6.01 29.01 3.00
CA GLU A 312 6.91 28.55 1.92
C GLU A 312 6.67 27.09 1.52
N ALA A 313 5.95 26.30 2.34
CA ALA A 313 5.49 24.97 1.98
C ALA A 313 4.43 24.99 0.87
N GLU A 314 3.60 26.05 0.82
CA GLU A 314 2.58 26.27 -0.22
C GLU A 314 3.18 26.43 -1.62
N LYS A 315 4.33 27.11 -1.74
CA LYS A 315 5.00 27.34 -3.02
C LYS A 315 5.61 26.08 -3.63
N GLY A 316 5.82 25.03 -2.84
CA GLY A 316 6.31 23.73 -3.29
C GLY A 316 5.20 22.84 -3.88
N VAL A 317 3.95 23.13 -3.58
CA VAL A 317 2.78 22.38 -4.08
C VAL A 317 2.39 22.82 -5.50
N GLU A 318 2.66 24.08 -5.87
CA GLU A 318 2.19 24.67 -7.13
C GLU A 318 3.10 24.42 -8.36
N THR A 319 4.33 23.93 -8.21
CA THR A 319 5.26 23.87 -9.33
C THR A 319 6.11 22.61 -9.35
N THR A 320 5.64 21.55 -10.00
CA THR A 320 6.52 20.57 -10.61
C THR A 320 6.08 20.23 -12.03
N GLU A 321 6.29 21.18 -12.96
CA GLU A 321 6.67 20.80 -14.31
C GLU A 321 8.15 20.37 -14.28
N PRO A 322 8.56 19.33 -15.01
CA PRO A 322 9.94 18.85 -14.98
C PRO A 322 10.85 19.82 -15.73
N SER A 323 11.47 20.78 -15.05
CA SER A 323 12.56 21.56 -15.58
C SER A 323 13.88 21.02 -15.05
N GLY A 324 14.70 20.49 -15.97
CA GLY A 324 16.05 20.06 -15.66
C GLY A 324 16.93 21.22 -15.18
N GLY A 325 17.54 21.05 -14.03
CA GLY A 325 18.56 21.91 -13.46
C GLY A 325 19.25 21.18 -12.30
N GLU A 326 20.53 20.94 -12.42
CA GLU A 326 21.38 20.38 -11.38
C GLU A 326 21.37 21.28 -10.13
N ALA A 327 20.91 20.79 -9.02
CA ALA A 327 21.02 21.42 -7.70
C ALA A 327 21.78 20.50 -6.73
N ASP A 328 22.63 21.13 -5.95
CA ASP A 328 23.61 20.59 -5.01
C ASP A 328 22.96 19.65 -3.96
N LYS A 329 23.48 18.43 -3.84
CA LYS A 329 22.77 17.23 -3.31
C LYS A 329 22.76 17.08 -1.78
N ASP A 330 23.33 17.97 -0.99
CA ASP A 330 23.58 17.68 0.44
C ASP A 330 22.80 18.49 1.48
N LYS A 331 21.86 19.34 1.09
CA LYS A 331 21.06 20.15 2.05
C LYS A 331 19.64 20.42 1.56
N LEU A 332 18.83 19.40 1.44
CA LEU A 332 17.39 19.59 1.39
C LEU A 332 16.90 20.04 2.77
N THR A 333 16.34 21.24 2.84
CA THR A 333 15.71 21.75 4.08
C THR A 333 14.43 20.99 4.34
N THR A 334 13.97 20.97 5.60
CA THR A 334 12.67 20.39 6.03
C THR A 334 11.50 20.87 5.15
N LYS A 335 11.62 22.03 4.56
CA LYS A 335 10.76 22.73 3.64
C LYS A 335 10.65 22.08 2.24
N GLU A 336 11.77 21.71 1.66
CA GLU A 336 11.79 20.99 0.36
C GLU A 336 11.22 19.58 0.50
N LEU A 337 11.32 19.02 1.69
CA LEU A 337 10.74 17.73 2.05
C LEU A 337 9.22 17.76 2.16
N ALA A 338 8.66 18.83 2.73
CA ALA A 338 7.22 19.05 2.78
C ALA A 338 6.62 19.22 1.38
N ALA A 339 7.32 19.92 0.48
CA ALA A 339 6.93 20.09 -0.91
C ALA A 339 6.89 18.77 -1.68
N LEU A 340 7.87 17.89 -1.43
CA LEU A 340 7.91 16.54 -2.04
C LEU A 340 6.76 15.64 -1.54
N ALA A 341 6.43 15.72 -0.25
CA ALA A 341 5.31 14.96 0.33
C ALA A 341 3.96 15.42 -0.26
N ALA A 342 3.76 16.72 -0.41
CA ALA A 342 2.55 17.30 -1.02
C ALA A 342 2.41 16.91 -2.50
N ALA A 343 3.48 16.99 -3.27
CA ALA A 343 3.49 16.61 -4.68
C ALA A 343 3.21 15.10 -4.87
N ALA A 344 3.71 14.25 -3.98
CA ALA A 344 3.44 12.82 -3.99
C ALA A 344 1.95 12.51 -3.75
N TYR A 345 1.32 13.23 -2.83
CA TYR A 345 -0.11 13.08 -2.52
C TYR A 345 -1.01 13.54 -3.67
N GLU A 346 -0.74 14.71 -4.28
CA GLU A 346 -1.52 15.18 -5.42
C GLU A 346 -1.41 14.26 -6.64
N ASN A 347 -0.23 13.69 -6.87
CA ASN A 347 -0.05 12.72 -7.94
C ASN A 347 -0.82 11.43 -7.67
N ALA A 348 -0.89 10.98 -6.40
CA ALA A 348 -1.71 9.86 -6.00
C ALA A 348 -3.22 10.14 -6.18
N GLN A 349 -3.69 11.35 -5.85
CA GLN A 349 -5.10 11.75 -6.08
C GLN A 349 -5.47 11.86 -7.57
N LYS A 350 -4.54 12.30 -8.42
CA LYS A 350 -4.78 12.37 -9.88
C LYS A 350 -4.73 10.99 -10.57
N ALA A 351 -4.12 10.00 -9.90
CA ALA A 351 -4.02 8.63 -10.39
C ALA A 351 -5.18 7.72 -9.93
N MET A 352 -5.99 8.17 -8.98
CA MET A 352 -7.27 7.56 -8.58
C MET A 352 -8.41 8.10 -9.46
#